data_8fe02ba511d20093fc657ffd5505f723
#
_entry.id   8fe02ba511d20093fc657ffd5505f723
#
_cell.length_a   1.000
_cell.length_b   1.000
_cell.length_c   1.000
_cell.angle_alpha   90.00
_cell.angle_beta   90.00
_cell.angle_gamma   90.00
#
_symmetry.space_group_name_H-M   'P 1'
#
loop_
_entity.id
_entity.type
_entity.pdbx_description
1 polymer ?
#
loop_
_entity_poly.entity_id
_entity_poly.type
_entity_poly.pdbx_seq_one_letter_code
_entity_poly.pdbx_strand_id
1 'polypeptide(L)'
;MAAKIAGGGKRKFTLGQNADINVTPFVDVMLVLLIIFMVTAPLATVSIKIDIPPAKAPTTPSKPPTYISISNDGQLFVSFATGPTSTEMHPTTLDTMATMVSQSLGVANPTGEQVFIRADPHVKYGIFMSVVNRLQIDGYYKIGLISEEVQS
;
A
#
# COMPACT_ATOMS: atom_id res chain seq x y z
N MET A 1 -43.72 40.39 -90.05
CA MET A 1 -43.13 39.11 -89.68
C MET A 1 -42.31 39.34 -88.43
N ALA A 2 -42.80 38.89 -87.29
CA ALA A 2 -42.17 39.09 -85.97
C ALA A 2 -41.40 37.81 -85.59
N ALA A 3 -40.08 37.93 -85.41
CA ALA A 3 -39.26 36.87 -84.93
C ALA A 3 -39.27 36.92 -83.38
N LYS A 4 -39.76 35.85 -82.79
CA LYS A 4 -39.86 35.65 -81.35
C LYS A 4 -38.50 35.12 -80.81
N ILE A 5 -37.77 35.93 -80.02
CA ILE A 5 -36.54 35.54 -79.36
C ILE A 5 -36.93 34.77 -78.13
N ALA A 6 -36.54 33.48 -78.09
CA ALA A 6 -36.73 32.60 -76.96
C ALA A 6 -35.77 32.98 -75.84
N GLY A 7 -36.33 33.15 -74.65
CA GLY A 7 -35.62 33.55 -73.47
C GLY A 7 -34.65 32.53 -73.01
N GLY A 8 -33.40 32.99 -72.70
CA GLY A 8 -32.36 32.23 -72.12
C GLY A 8 -32.64 31.81 -70.64
N GLY A 9 -32.87 30.54 -70.47
CA GLY A 9 -32.96 29.98 -69.10
C GLY A 9 -31.67 30.16 -68.36
N LYS A 10 -31.73 30.89 -67.26
CA LYS A 10 -30.60 30.93 -66.27
C LYS A 10 -30.44 29.54 -65.66
N ARG A 11 -29.44 28.81 -66.10
CA ARG A 11 -28.99 27.63 -65.42
C ARG A 11 -28.34 28.06 -64.06
N LYS A 12 -29.06 27.88 -62.99
CA LYS A 12 -28.44 27.95 -61.64
C LYS A 12 -27.45 26.77 -61.52
N PHE A 13 -26.17 27.06 -61.59
CA PHE A 13 -25.16 26.15 -61.17
C PHE A 13 -25.26 26.04 -59.65
N THR A 14 -26.04 25.11 -59.18
CA THR A 14 -25.94 24.65 -57.81
C THR A 14 -24.68 23.75 -57.75
N LEU A 15 -23.54 24.30 -57.37
CA LEU A 15 -22.41 23.55 -56.92
C LEU A 15 -22.85 22.89 -55.62
N GLY A 16 -23.26 21.63 -55.70
CA GLY A 16 -23.42 20.77 -54.52
C GLY A 16 -22.04 20.62 -53.92
N GLN A 17 -21.76 21.45 -52.93
CA GLN A 17 -20.56 21.33 -52.13
C GLN A 17 -20.74 20.09 -51.28
N ASN A 18 -20.31 18.93 -51.82
CA ASN A 18 -20.15 17.72 -51.04
C ASN A 18 -18.98 18.00 -50.10
N ALA A 19 -19.31 18.53 -48.93
CA ALA A 19 -18.39 18.67 -47.84
C ALA A 19 -18.41 17.38 -46.99
N ASP A 20 -18.31 16.23 -47.65
CA ASP A 20 -18.02 14.99 -46.96
C ASP A 20 -16.58 15.05 -46.45
N ILE A 21 -16.43 15.56 -45.23
CA ILE A 21 -15.15 15.55 -44.52
C ILE A 21 -14.79 14.10 -44.32
N ASN A 22 -13.77 13.62 -45.03
CA ASN A 22 -13.22 12.29 -44.79
C ASN A 22 -12.59 12.29 -43.40
N VAL A 23 -13.30 11.77 -42.40
CA VAL A 23 -12.85 11.75 -41.01
C VAL A 23 -11.80 10.69 -40.75
N THR A 24 -11.58 9.77 -41.70
CA THR A 24 -10.63 8.64 -41.54
C THR A 24 -9.21 9.10 -41.16
N PRO A 25 -8.55 10.07 -41.85
CA PRO A 25 -7.23 10.54 -41.48
C PRO A 25 -7.24 11.26 -40.14
N PHE A 26 -8.34 11.89 -39.76
CA PHE A 26 -8.45 12.59 -38.48
C PHE A 26 -8.57 11.59 -37.31
N VAL A 27 -9.37 10.55 -37.49
CA VAL A 27 -9.51 9.47 -36.50
C VAL A 27 -8.21 8.72 -36.31
N ASP A 28 -7.44 8.48 -37.36
CA ASP A 28 -6.16 7.82 -37.29
C ASP A 28 -5.16 8.60 -36.41
N VAL A 29 -5.04 9.90 -36.65
CA VAL A 29 -4.18 10.78 -35.83
C VAL A 29 -4.63 10.80 -34.37
N MET A 30 -5.93 10.90 -34.12
CA MET A 30 -6.48 10.88 -32.75
C MET A 30 -6.19 9.56 -32.04
N LEU A 31 -6.31 8.44 -32.75
CA LEU A 31 -6.06 7.12 -32.19
C LEU A 31 -4.58 6.93 -31.87
N VAL A 32 -3.68 7.37 -32.74
CA VAL A 32 -2.23 7.34 -32.51
C VAL A 32 -1.84 8.20 -31.30
N LEU A 33 -2.38 9.42 -31.21
CA LEU A 33 -2.16 10.29 -30.06
C LEU A 33 -2.68 9.66 -28.75
N LEU A 34 -3.84 9.01 -28.78
CA LEU A 34 -4.41 8.33 -27.63
C LEU A 34 -3.46 7.22 -27.12
N ILE A 35 -2.93 6.41 -28.03
CA ILE A 35 -2.00 5.33 -27.69
C ILE A 35 -0.71 5.92 -27.12
N ILE A 36 -0.17 6.98 -27.75
CA ILE A 36 1.06 7.63 -27.26
C ILE A 36 0.82 8.16 -25.83
N PHE A 37 -0.29 8.86 -25.58
CA PHE A 37 -0.62 9.35 -24.24
C PHE A 37 -0.81 8.21 -23.25
N MET A 38 -1.42 7.10 -23.66
CA MET A 38 -1.60 5.93 -22.79
C MET A 38 -0.27 5.28 -22.40
N VAL A 39 0.69 5.20 -23.34
CA VAL A 39 2.02 4.61 -23.09
C VAL A 39 2.96 5.58 -22.35
N THR A 40 2.85 6.87 -22.65
CA THR A 40 3.69 7.92 -22.03
C THR A 40 3.09 8.50 -20.77
N ALA A 41 1.83 8.18 -20.44
CA ALA A 41 1.24 8.55 -19.16
C ALA A 41 2.17 8.01 -18.06
N PRO A 42 2.95 8.85 -17.37
CA PRO A 42 3.80 8.35 -16.32
C PRO A 42 2.87 7.70 -15.30
N LEU A 43 3.14 6.43 -14.99
CA LEU A 43 2.66 5.86 -13.75
C LEU A 43 3.16 6.83 -12.68
N ALA A 44 2.30 7.74 -12.27
CA ALA A 44 2.62 8.67 -11.21
C ALA A 44 2.87 7.82 -9.98
N THR A 45 4.12 7.37 -9.84
CA THR A 45 4.63 6.90 -8.58
C THR A 45 4.55 8.12 -7.67
N VAL A 46 3.45 8.20 -6.94
CA VAL A 46 3.32 9.17 -5.86
C VAL A 46 4.42 8.79 -4.87
N SER A 47 5.60 9.34 -5.05
CA SER A 47 6.64 9.32 -4.03
C SER A 47 6.09 10.13 -2.87
N ILE A 48 5.46 9.44 -1.93
CA ILE A 48 5.17 10.02 -0.63
C ILE A 48 6.54 10.29 -0.02
N LYS A 49 6.98 11.54 -0.04
CA LYS A 49 8.10 11.97 0.78
C LYS A 49 7.69 11.80 2.23
N ILE A 50 8.03 10.65 2.79
CA ILE A 50 7.98 10.47 4.23
C ILE A 50 9.23 11.20 4.73
N ASP A 51 9.05 12.39 5.28
CA ASP A 51 10.07 13.04 6.12
C ASP A 51 10.25 12.14 7.34
N ILE A 52 11.19 11.22 7.24
CA ILE A 52 11.63 10.45 8.41
C ILE A 52 12.51 11.43 9.19
N PRO A 53 12.08 11.90 10.38
CA PRO A 53 12.94 12.69 11.23
C PRO A 53 14.25 11.90 11.42
N PRO A 54 15.42 12.56 11.41
CA PRO A 54 16.67 11.84 11.63
C PRO A 54 16.54 11.09 12.95
N ALA A 55 16.60 9.76 12.87
CA ALA A 55 16.59 8.93 14.06
C ALA A 55 17.78 9.38 14.90
N LYS A 56 17.51 10.03 16.02
CA LYS A 56 18.53 10.32 17.02
C LYS A 56 19.14 8.95 17.35
N ALA A 57 20.39 8.76 16.96
CA ALA A 57 21.09 7.54 17.30
C ALA A 57 20.95 7.32 18.80
N PRO A 58 20.44 6.18 19.25
CA PRO A 58 20.30 5.93 20.68
C PRO A 58 21.69 5.94 21.29
N THR A 59 21.94 6.90 22.15
CA THR A 59 23.23 7.06 22.89
C THR A 59 23.39 6.07 24.04
N THR A 60 22.40 5.22 24.26
CA THR A 60 22.43 4.13 25.25
C THR A 60 22.22 2.80 24.55
N PRO A 61 22.88 1.71 24.99
CA PRO A 61 22.59 0.37 24.49
C PRO A 61 21.10 0.11 24.73
N SER A 62 20.31 0.22 23.69
CA SER A 62 18.87 0.01 23.78
C SER A 62 18.67 -1.47 24.11
N LYS A 63 17.95 -1.72 25.20
CA LYS A 63 17.43 -3.05 25.50
C LYS A 63 16.83 -3.63 24.22
N PRO A 64 17.11 -4.89 23.88
CA PRO A 64 16.52 -5.50 22.69
C PRO A 64 15.00 -5.41 22.77
N PRO A 65 14.34 -5.09 21.67
CA PRO A 65 12.89 -4.93 21.64
C PRO A 65 12.19 -6.25 21.97
N THR A 66 11.05 -6.16 22.64
CA THR A 66 10.22 -7.33 22.95
C THR A 66 9.41 -7.73 21.70
N TYR A 67 9.53 -9.00 21.33
CA TYR A 67 8.82 -9.58 20.20
C TYR A 67 7.78 -10.59 20.67
N ILE A 68 6.63 -10.60 20.02
CA ILE A 68 5.65 -11.67 20.09
C ILE A 68 5.69 -12.38 18.76
N SER A 69 6.05 -13.64 18.73
CA SER A 69 6.08 -14.46 17.53
C SER A 69 4.87 -15.38 17.48
N ILE A 70 4.22 -15.43 16.32
CA ILE A 70 3.09 -16.30 16.04
C ILE A 70 3.55 -17.33 15.03
N SER A 71 3.60 -18.60 15.46
CA SER A 71 3.96 -19.71 14.59
C SER A 71 2.80 -20.07 13.66
N ASN A 72 3.11 -20.77 12.56
CA ASN A 72 2.12 -21.32 11.63
C ASN A 72 1.00 -22.14 12.32
N ASP A 73 1.37 -22.90 13.37
CA ASP A 73 0.43 -23.71 14.16
C ASP A 73 -0.45 -22.86 15.11
N GLY A 74 -0.28 -21.53 15.11
CA GLY A 74 -1.00 -20.62 16.01
C GLY A 74 -0.43 -20.59 17.44
N GLN A 75 0.74 -21.16 17.66
CA GLN A 75 1.43 -21.05 18.95
C GLN A 75 2.05 -19.66 19.10
N LEU A 76 1.99 -19.13 20.32
CA LEU A 76 2.48 -17.81 20.67
C LEU A 76 3.76 -17.93 21.48
N PHE A 77 4.73 -17.07 21.19
CA PHE A 77 5.98 -16.97 21.91
C PHE A 77 6.27 -15.51 22.23
N VAL A 78 6.82 -15.26 23.42
CA VAL A 78 7.30 -13.93 23.81
C VAL A 78 8.81 -14.00 23.93
N SER A 79 9.53 -12.99 23.43
CA SER A 79 10.97 -12.88 23.54
C SER A 79 11.38 -12.27 24.87
N PHE A 80 12.37 -12.87 25.52
CA PHE A 80 13.04 -12.34 26.70
C PHE A 80 14.47 -12.01 26.36
N ALA A 81 14.90 -10.79 26.68
CA ALA A 81 16.28 -10.39 26.51
C ALA A 81 17.15 -11.06 27.55
N THR A 82 18.01 -11.97 27.12
CA THR A 82 18.98 -12.66 27.98
C THR A 82 20.35 -11.97 27.98
N GLY A 83 20.51 -10.96 27.06
CA GLY A 83 21.74 -10.20 26.90
C GLY A 83 21.55 -9.04 25.91
N PRO A 84 22.59 -8.29 25.58
CA PRO A 84 22.48 -7.15 24.66
C PRO A 84 22.07 -7.54 23.24
N THR A 85 22.33 -8.78 22.83
CA THR A 85 22.01 -9.31 21.48
C THR A 85 21.31 -10.67 21.51
N SER A 86 21.10 -11.25 22.69
CA SER A 86 20.51 -12.58 22.84
C SER A 86 19.08 -12.48 23.33
N THR A 87 18.18 -13.20 22.67
CA THR A 87 16.76 -13.29 23.04
C THR A 87 16.34 -14.75 23.09
N GLU A 88 15.67 -15.14 24.17
CA GLU A 88 15.05 -16.46 24.29
C GLU A 88 13.55 -16.34 24.06
N MET A 89 12.96 -17.33 23.39
CA MET A 89 11.56 -17.40 23.09
C MET A 89 10.85 -18.33 24.07
N HIS A 90 9.89 -17.80 24.80
CA HIS A 90 9.09 -18.56 25.73
C HIS A 90 7.67 -18.76 25.20
N PRO A 91 7.15 -20.01 25.19
CA PRO A 91 5.78 -20.25 24.75
C PRO A 91 4.80 -19.59 25.71
N THR A 92 3.73 -19.04 25.16
CA THR A 92 2.68 -18.34 25.90
C THR A 92 1.29 -18.65 25.37
N THR A 93 0.28 -18.24 26.09
CA THR A 93 -1.11 -18.27 25.65
C THR A 93 -1.67 -16.85 25.57
N LEU A 94 -2.82 -16.67 24.94
CA LEU A 94 -3.48 -15.36 24.86
C LEU A 94 -3.73 -14.74 26.25
N ASP A 95 -4.00 -15.57 27.27
CA ASP A 95 -4.30 -15.08 28.62
C ASP A 95 -3.06 -14.69 29.41
N THR A 96 -1.94 -15.38 29.20
CA THR A 96 -0.67 -15.14 29.91
C THR A 96 0.27 -14.19 29.18
N MET A 97 -0.02 -13.91 27.90
CA MET A 97 0.84 -13.11 27.02
C MET A 97 1.14 -11.72 27.60
N ALA A 98 0.14 -11.00 28.08
CA ALA A 98 0.32 -9.66 28.63
C ALA A 98 1.24 -9.65 29.87
N THR A 99 1.10 -10.65 30.74
CA THR A 99 1.95 -10.81 31.90
C THR A 99 3.39 -11.10 31.49
N MET A 100 3.60 -11.97 30.51
CA MET A 100 4.93 -12.30 30.00
C MET A 100 5.57 -11.11 29.27
N VAL A 101 4.78 -10.34 28.51
CA VAL A 101 5.26 -9.12 27.87
C VAL A 101 5.70 -8.09 28.92
N SER A 102 4.92 -7.88 29.97
CA SER A 102 5.27 -6.96 31.06
C SER A 102 6.56 -7.39 31.80
N GLN A 103 6.74 -8.68 32.00
CA GLN A 103 7.97 -9.26 32.59
C GLN A 103 9.17 -9.10 31.66
N SER A 104 9.00 -9.35 30.35
CA SER A 104 10.04 -9.16 29.35
C SER A 104 10.48 -7.69 29.27
N LEU A 105 9.54 -6.77 29.30
CA LEU A 105 9.84 -5.35 29.30
C LEU A 105 10.56 -4.90 30.58
N GLY A 106 10.21 -5.45 31.74
CA GLY A 106 10.90 -5.16 33.02
C GLY A 106 10.94 -3.69 33.39
N VAL A 107 9.97 -2.91 32.96
CA VAL A 107 9.85 -1.45 33.20
C VAL A 107 8.63 -1.17 34.06
N ALA A 108 8.66 -0.03 34.79
CA ALA A 108 7.57 0.36 35.66
C ALA A 108 6.25 0.64 34.91
N ASN A 109 6.34 1.00 33.65
CA ASN A 109 5.20 1.35 32.79
C ASN A 109 5.24 0.55 31.47
N PRO A 110 4.94 -0.76 31.48
CA PRO A 110 5.12 -1.62 30.31
C PRO A 110 4.19 -1.27 29.14
N THR A 111 3.01 -0.69 29.42
CA THR A 111 2.05 -0.28 28.39
C THR A 111 2.50 0.95 27.55
N GLY A 112 3.49 1.69 28.06
CA GLY A 112 4.11 2.82 27.34
C GLY A 112 5.16 2.43 26.32
N GLU A 113 5.65 1.18 26.39
CA GLU A 113 6.70 0.65 25.53
C GLU A 113 6.16 0.08 24.23
N GLN A 114 7.05 -0.02 23.24
CA GLN A 114 6.69 -0.59 21.95
C GLN A 114 6.89 -2.11 21.97
N VAL A 115 5.86 -2.84 21.53
CA VAL A 115 5.88 -4.30 21.38
C VAL A 115 5.79 -4.63 19.90
N PHE A 116 6.62 -5.54 19.45
CA PHE A 116 6.63 -5.97 18.05
C PHE A 116 5.96 -7.32 17.90
N ILE A 117 5.15 -7.47 16.87
CA ILE A 117 4.54 -8.75 16.48
C ILE A 117 5.21 -9.24 15.20
N ARG A 118 5.71 -10.47 15.26
CA ARG A 118 6.19 -11.23 14.11
C ARG A 118 5.27 -12.41 13.88
N ALA A 119 4.70 -12.52 12.70
CA ALA A 119 3.82 -13.62 12.34
C ALA A 119 4.38 -14.36 11.13
N ASP A 120 4.28 -15.70 11.14
CA ASP A 120 4.56 -16.52 9.97
C ASP A 120 3.58 -16.14 8.83
N PRO A 121 4.01 -16.12 7.57
CA PRO A 121 3.15 -15.77 6.43
C PRO A 121 1.89 -16.63 6.29
N HIS A 122 1.90 -17.84 6.83
CA HIS A 122 0.77 -18.79 6.76
C HIS A 122 -0.19 -18.72 7.95
N VAL A 123 0.06 -17.80 8.89
CA VAL A 123 -0.83 -17.61 10.06
C VAL A 123 -2.20 -17.12 9.62
N LYS A 124 -3.24 -17.75 10.15
CA LYS A 124 -4.62 -17.30 9.91
C LYS A 124 -4.83 -15.90 10.49
N TYR A 125 -5.39 -15.01 9.68
CA TYR A 125 -5.66 -13.64 10.07
C TYR A 125 -6.43 -13.51 11.38
N GLY A 126 -7.37 -14.43 11.66
CA GLY A 126 -8.12 -14.44 12.91
C GLY A 126 -7.24 -14.62 14.16
N ILE A 127 -6.22 -15.48 14.10
CA ILE A 127 -5.26 -15.68 15.20
C ILE A 127 -4.46 -14.41 15.43
N PHE A 128 -3.93 -13.83 14.34
CA PHE A 128 -3.20 -12.57 14.39
C PHE A 128 -4.03 -11.44 15.03
N MET A 129 -5.27 -11.27 14.60
CA MET A 129 -6.17 -10.25 15.15
C MET A 129 -6.55 -10.52 16.61
N SER A 130 -6.65 -11.78 17.03
CA SER A 130 -6.89 -12.12 18.43
C SER A 130 -5.74 -11.66 19.33
N VAL A 131 -4.50 -11.81 18.87
CA VAL A 131 -3.30 -11.33 19.59
C VAL A 131 -3.29 -9.81 19.67
N VAL A 132 -3.54 -9.11 18.55
CA VAL A 132 -3.58 -7.65 18.52
C VAL A 132 -4.67 -7.11 19.45
N ASN A 133 -5.89 -7.65 19.36
CA ASN A 133 -7.01 -7.22 20.18
C ASN A 133 -6.73 -7.46 21.67
N ARG A 134 -6.14 -8.61 22.01
CA ARG A 134 -5.78 -8.91 23.40
C ARG A 134 -4.77 -7.90 23.94
N LEU A 135 -3.73 -7.59 23.19
CA LEU A 135 -2.75 -6.57 23.59
C LEU A 135 -3.38 -5.20 23.81
N GLN A 136 -4.31 -4.80 22.93
CA GLN A 136 -5.02 -3.53 23.07
C GLN A 136 -5.92 -3.48 24.32
N ILE A 137 -6.60 -4.59 24.63
CA ILE A 137 -7.41 -4.72 25.86
C ILE A 137 -6.51 -4.58 27.09
N ASP A 138 -5.32 -5.16 27.06
CA ASP A 138 -4.35 -5.11 28.15
C ASP A 138 -3.56 -3.76 28.18
N GLY A 139 -3.90 -2.80 27.29
CA GLY A 139 -3.39 -1.43 27.29
C GLY A 139 -2.15 -1.20 26.44
N TYR A 140 -1.71 -2.16 25.64
CA TYR A 140 -0.58 -2.00 24.72
C TYR A 140 -1.06 -1.43 23.39
N TYR A 141 -0.85 -0.14 23.18
CA TYR A 141 -1.27 0.56 21.94
C TYR A 141 -0.13 0.79 20.96
N LYS A 142 1.12 0.70 21.42
CA LYS A 142 2.30 0.87 20.56
C LYS A 142 2.75 -0.48 20.00
N ILE A 143 2.02 -0.97 19.01
CA ILE A 143 2.28 -2.27 18.39
C ILE A 143 2.97 -2.02 17.05
N GLY A 144 4.16 -2.59 16.87
CA GLY A 144 4.90 -2.64 15.61
C GLY A 144 4.72 -4.01 14.95
N LEU A 145 4.60 -4.03 13.63
CA LEU A 145 4.56 -5.26 12.86
C LEU A 145 5.89 -5.47 12.16
N ILE A 146 6.43 -6.67 12.26
CA ILE A 146 7.63 -7.08 11.55
C ILE A 146 7.24 -8.19 10.60
N SER A 147 7.39 -7.94 9.30
CA SER A 147 7.32 -8.96 8.28
C SER A 147 8.73 -9.50 8.03
N GLU A 148 8.93 -10.79 8.16
CA GLU A 148 10.15 -11.43 7.72
C GLU A 148 10.02 -11.64 6.21
N GLU A 149 10.89 -10.98 5.42
CA GLU A 149 11.02 -11.33 4.01
C GLU A 149 11.59 -12.74 3.94
N VAL A 150 10.81 -13.65 3.38
CA VAL A 150 11.31 -14.96 2.99
C VAL A 150 12.28 -14.72 1.83
N GLN A 151 13.58 -14.71 2.14
CA GLN A 151 14.60 -14.76 1.09
C GLN A 151 14.45 -16.13 0.39
N SER A 152 13.95 -16.06 -0.82
CA SER A 152 13.93 -17.20 -1.76
C SER A 152 15.32 -17.45 -2.31
#